data_b7a6e70b72de38291f37c14934a74ce7
#
_entry.id   b7a6e70b72de38291f37c14934a74ce7
#
_cell.length_a   1.000
_cell.length_b   1.000
_cell.length_c   1.000
_cell.angle_alpha   90.00
_cell.angle_beta   90.00
_cell.angle_gamma   90.00
#
_symmetry.space_group_name_H-M   'P 1'
#
loop_
_entity.id
_entity.type
_entity.pdbx_description
1 polymer ?
#
loop_
_entity_poly.entity_id
_entity_poly.type
_entity_poly.pdbx_seq_one_letter_code
_entity_poly.pdbx_strand_id
1 'polypeptide(L)'
;MTIQTNLIENLLFFLNYMELEAVRKSIVSFIKTEVHNRGTTGAVIGVSGGIDSAVMVALAAEALGNEHVFGLILPDSDITPISDVIDATNLCIKLNIEFRKIYINEPKAGFQKILDETENRLLQGNLVARIRMCIMYYYSGLLKKLVLGTSNKTELELGYFTKYGDGGADLLPLGDLYKTNVFELARHLNIPENITNKKSSARLWPGQVTEEELGVSFPLLDGILKRINELYCAVDSKKVYDLDEKIIKDLAEDFPSIDLDSIRGVYKLSRLNRHKVTPPPVCKF
;
A
#
# COMPACT_ATOMS: atom_id res chain seq x y z
N MET A 1 30.54 0.81 30.67
CA MET A 1 29.40 0.33 29.85
C MET A 1 28.86 1.36 28.86
N THR A 2 29.11 2.65 28.99
CA THR A 2 28.44 3.74 28.23
C THR A 2 29.05 4.06 26.88
N ILE A 3 30.33 3.88 26.63
CA ILE A 3 30.98 4.28 25.35
C ILE A 3 30.82 3.22 24.27
N GLN A 4 30.95 1.94 24.63
CA GLN A 4 30.78 0.83 23.68
C GLN A 4 29.32 0.67 23.20
N THR A 5 28.32 0.90 24.05
CA THR A 5 26.90 0.87 23.71
C THR A 5 26.56 1.98 22.73
N ASN A 6 27.03 3.20 22.97
CA ASN A 6 26.84 4.33 22.03
C ASN A 6 27.50 4.11 20.65
N LEU A 7 28.65 3.42 20.59
CA LEU A 7 29.34 3.13 19.35
C LEU A 7 28.56 2.11 18.50
N ILE A 8 28.01 1.07 19.14
CA ILE A 8 27.20 0.05 18.50
C ILE A 8 25.88 0.63 18.01
N GLU A 9 25.21 1.43 18.83
CA GLU A 9 23.96 2.12 18.44
C GLU A 9 24.18 3.08 17.26
N ASN A 10 25.27 3.86 17.27
CA ASN A 10 25.62 4.74 16.16
C ASN A 10 25.96 3.95 14.88
N LEU A 11 26.63 2.81 14.99
CA LEU A 11 26.94 1.95 13.85
C LEU A 11 25.67 1.32 13.26
N LEU A 12 24.76 0.81 14.09
CA LEU A 12 23.48 0.25 13.66
C LEU A 12 22.59 1.32 13.00
N PHE A 13 22.55 2.53 13.57
CA PHE A 13 21.85 3.66 12.97
C PHE A 13 22.43 4.02 11.59
N PHE A 14 23.75 4.05 11.46
CA PHE A 14 24.43 4.33 10.20
C PHE A 14 24.16 3.24 9.14
N LEU A 15 24.21 1.97 9.52
CA LEU A 15 23.91 0.84 8.61
C LEU A 15 22.46 0.87 8.13
N ASN A 16 21.51 1.11 9.04
CA ASN A 16 20.08 1.25 8.67
C ASN A 16 19.86 2.46 7.76
N TYR A 17 20.51 3.60 8.05
CA TYR A 17 20.44 4.79 7.18
C TYR A 17 20.96 4.49 5.77
N MET A 18 22.07 3.78 5.63
CA MET A 18 22.67 3.41 4.34
C MET A 18 21.79 2.43 3.57
N GLU A 19 21.13 1.51 4.26
CA GLU A 19 20.15 0.58 3.65
C GLU A 19 18.92 1.32 3.12
N LEU A 20 18.32 2.21 3.91
CA LEU A 20 17.17 3.03 3.50
C LEU A 20 17.51 3.95 2.34
N GLU A 21 18.71 4.50 2.32
CA GLU A 21 19.20 5.33 1.21
C GLU A 21 19.36 4.52 -0.08
N ALA A 22 19.84 3.28 0.00
CA ALA A 22 19.93 2.37 -1.14
C ALA A 22 18.53 1.99 -1.67
N VAL A 23 17.59 1.69 -0.78
CA VAL A 23 16.18 1.43 -1.11
C VAL A 23 15.56 2.64 -1.80
N ARG A 24 15.70 3.84 -1.23
CA ARG A 24 15.22 5.09 -1.83
C ARG A 24 15.74 5.26 -3.27
N LYS A 25 17.06 5.16 -3.46
CA LYS A 25 17.69 5.28 -4.80
C LYS A 25 17.18 4.24 -5.78
N SER A 26 16.98 3.01 -5.34
CA SER A 26 16.47 1.93 -6.18
C SER A 26 15.04 2.22 -6.66
N ILE A 27 14.16 2.70 -5.77
CA ILE A 27 12.78 3.04 -6.13
C ILE A 27 12.74 4.26 -7.06
N VAL A 28 13.53 5.29 -6.76
CA VAL A 28 13.65 6.49 -7.62
C VAL A 28 14.12 6.10 -9.03
N SER A 29 15.16 5.25 -9.13
CA SER A 29 15.67 4.75 -10.40
C SER A 29 14.61 3.91 -11.14
N PHE A 30 13.90 3.03 -10.44
CA PHE A 30 12.83 2.23 -11.00
C PHE A 30 11.71 3.11 -11.60
N ILE A 31 11.20 4.08 -10.84
CA ILE A 31 10.15 4.99 -11.33
C ILE A 31 10.60 5.72 -12.58
N LYS A 32 11.80 6.31 -12.55
CA LYS A 32 12.37 7.05 -13.69
C LYS A 32 12.49 6.18 -14.93
N THR A 33 13.04 4.98 -14.77
CA THR A 33 13.26 4.03 -15.86
C THR A 33 11.94 3.55 -16.48
N GLU A 34 10.97 3.18 -15.63
CA GLU A 34 9.69 2.65 -16.10
C GLU A 34 8.81 3.70 -16.78
N VAL A 35 8.79 4.93 -16.28
CA VAL A 35 8.09 6.05 -16.92
C VAL A 35 8.70 6.36 -18.27
N HIS A 36 10.03 6.39 -18.37
CA HIS A 36 10.74 6.60 -19.63
C HIS A 36 10.48 5.49 -20.66
N ASN A 37 10.62 4.23 -20.24
CA ASN A 37 10.46 3.07 -21.12
C ASN A 37 9.05 2.94 -21.72
N ARG A 38 8.02 3.46 -21.02
CA ARG A 38 6.64 3.49 -21.51
C ARG A 38 6.29 4.73 -22.33
N GLY A 39 7.26 5.60 -22.58
CA GLY A 39 7.07 6.80 -23.40
C GLY A 39 6.09 7.81 -22.82
N THR A 40 5.92 7.83 -21.49
CA THR A 40 5.02 8.75 -20.80
C THR A 40 5.76 9.95 -20.21
N THR A 41 5.03 10.98 -19.82
CA THR A 41 5.62 12.27 -19.39
C THR A 41 5.68 12.42 -17.87
N GLY A 42 5.22 11.43 -17.10
CA GLY A 42 5.20 11.52 -15.64
C GLY A 42 4.22 10.57 -14.98
N ALA A 43 3.75 10.95 -13.79
CA ALA A 43 2.93 10.11 -12.94
C ALA A 43 1.66 10.80 -12.43
N VAL A 44 0.57 10.04 -12.29
CA VAL A 44 -0.65 10.36 -11.54
C VAL A 44 -0.66 9.52 -10.27
N ILE A 45 -0.89 10.13 -9.11
CA ILE A 45 -0.87 9.46 -7.82
C ILE A 45 -2.07 9.87 -6.98
N GLY A 46 -2.76 8.89 -6.40
CA GLY A 46 -3.80 9.14 -5.40
C GLY A 46 -3.16 9.53 -4.07
N VAL A 47 -3.38 10.77 -3.61
CA VAL A 47 -2.84 11.27 -2.35
C VAL A 47 -3.93 11.25 -1.29
N SER A 48 -3.92 10.22 -0.44
CA SER A 48 -4.98 9.96 0.54
C SER A 48 -4.77 10.66 1.89
N GLY A 49 -3.58 11.23 2.13
CA GLY A 49 -3.18 11.71 3.45
C GLY A 49 -2.69 10.60 4.39
N GLY A 50 -2.56 9.37 3.90
CA GLY A 50 -1.92 8.23 4.58
C GLY A 50 -0.45 8.10 4.19
N ILE A 51 0.28 7.31 5.00
CA ILE A 51 1.74 7.19 4.91
C ILE A 51 2.22 6.63 3.56
N ASP A 52 1.57 5.61 3.01
CA ASP A 52 1.99 4.97 1.74
C ASP A 52 1.92 5.96 0.58
N SER A 53 0.79 6.69 0.47
CA SER A 53 0.63 7.72 -0.55
C SER A 53 1.61 8.89 -0.38
N ALA A 54 1.96 9.22 0.87
CA ALA A 54 2.91 10.28 1.16
C ALA A 54 4.35 9.90 0.75
N VAL A 55 4.76 8.67 1.07
CA VAL A 55 6.05 8.13 0.61
C VAL A 55 6.10 8.05 -0.90
N MET A 56 5.02 7.54 -1.53
CA MET A 56 4.97 7.37 -2.98
C MET A 56 5.08 8.70 -3.72
N VAL A 57 4.34 9.73 -3.30
CA VAL A 57 4.37 11.03 -3.98
C VAL A 57 5.72 11.74 -3.80
N ALA A 58 6.36 11.58 -2.62
CA ALA A 58 7.69 12.14 -2.38
C ALA A 58 8.75 11.50 -3.28
N LEU A 59 8.76 10.16 -3.38
CA LEU A 59 9.67 9.42 -4.25
C LEU A 59 9.43 9.71 -5.73
N ALA A 60 8.18 9.87 -6.15
CA ALA A 60 7.86 10.23 -7.53
C ALA A 60 8.31 11.65 -7.89
N ALA A 61 8.13 12.62 -6.99
CA ALA A 61 8.61 13.99 -7.18
C ALA A 61 10.14 14.03 -7.29
N GLU A 62 10.84 13.23 -6.49
CA GLU A 62 12.30 13.10 -6.60
C GLU A 62 12.73 12.44 -7.92
N ALA A 63 12.01 11.39 -8.35
CA ALA A 63 12.39 10.63 -9.54
C ALA A 63 12.18 11.39 -10.84
N LEU A 64 11.09 12.15 -10.93
CA LEU A 64 10.58 12.71 -12.18
C LEU A 64 10.70 14.23 -12.26
N GLY A 65 10.85 14.91 -11.13
CA GLY A 65 10.62 16.37 -11.01
C GLY A 65 9.17 16.66 -10.65
N ASN A 66 8.97 17.72 -9.88
CA ASN A 66 7.66 18.08 -9.32
C ASN A 66 6.60 18.33 -10.40
N GLU A 67 7.00 18.96 -11.50
CA GLU A 67 6.16 19.32 -12.67
C GLU A 67 5.64 18.09 -13.44
N HIS A 68 6.27 16.94 -13.26
CA HIS A 68 5.88 15.69 -13.90
C HIS A 68 4.96 14.81 -13.02
N VAL A 69 4.71 15.22 -11.77
CA VAL A 69 3.82 14.51 -10.84
C VAL A 69 2.49 15.24 -10.72
N PHE A 70 1.38 14.49 -10.83
CA PHE A 70 0.04 15.01 -10.65
C PHE A 70 -0.66 14.28 -9.51
N GLY A 71 -1.01 15.01 -8.46
CA GLY A 71 -1.71 14.49 -7.27
C GLY A 71 -3.22 14.50 -7.44
N LEU A 72 -3.91 13.41 -7.11
CA LEU A 72 -5.36 13.35 -7.01
C LEU A 72 -5.78 13.09 -5.57
N ILE A 73 -6.51 14.04 -4.98
CA ILE A 73 -7.14 13.92 -3.66
C ILE A 73 -8.61 13.63 -3.90
N LEU A 74 -9.05 12.39 -3.61
CA LEU A 74 -10.37 11.86 -3.98
C LEU A 74 -11.20 11.49 -2.72
N PRO A 75 -11.59 12.48 -1.90
CA PRO A 75 -12.32 12.21 -0.67
C PRO A 75 -13.78 11.81 -0.93
N ASP A 76 -14.28 10.89 -0.11
CA ASP A 76 -15.69 10.70 0.16
C ASP A 76 -16.03 11.48 1.43
N SER A 77 -16.83 12.53 1.35
CA SER A 77 -17.14 13.42 2.48
C SER A 77 -17.83 12.70 3.65
N ASP A 78 -18.45 11.54 3.39
CA ASP A 78 -19.16 10.75 4.40
C ASP A 78 -18.20 9.89 5.23
N ILE A 79 -16.99 9.61 4.69
CA ILE A 79 -16.07 8.63 5.25
C ILE A 79 -14.70 9.26 5.53
N THR A 80 -14.18 10.08 4.60
CA THR A 80 -12.82 10.60 4.67
C THR A 80 -12.71 11.71 5.70
N PRO A 81 -11.87 11.56 6.76
CA PRO A 81 -11.66 12.64 7.72
C PRO A 81 -11.10 13.89 7.04
N ILE A 82 -11.59 15.05 7.44
CA ILE A 82 -11.09 16.33 6.89
C ILE A 82 -9.59 16.53 7.16
N SER A 83 -9.06 15.98 8.23
CA SER A 83 -7.63 15.98 8.53
C SER A 83 -6.81 15.27 7.45
N ASP A 84 -7.31 14.15 6.90
CA ASP A 84 -6.61 13.43 5.83
C ASP A 84 -6.57 14.27 4.54
N VAL A 85 -7.66 14.99 4.24
CA VAL A 85 -7.72 15.91 3.09
C VAL A 85 -6.76 17.09 3.26
N ILE A 86 -6.68 17.65 4.47
CA ILE A 86 -5.75 18.73 4.80
C ILE A 86 -4.31 18.26 4.67
N ASP A 87 -3.97 17.09 5.22
CA ASP A 87 -2.63 16.54 5.19
C ASP A 87 -2.19 16.21 3.76
N ALA A 88 -3.08 15.61 2.94
CA ALA A 88 -2.82 15.37 1.52
C ALA A 88 -2.56 16.68 0.76
N THR A 89 -3.37 17.71 1.02
CA THR A 89 -3.23 19.03 0.39
C THR A 89 -1.92 19.70 0.77
N ASN A 90 -1.60 19.73 2.06
CA ASN A 90 -0.37 20.34 2.58
C ASN A 90 0.88 19.63 2.06
N LEU A 91 0.82 18.31 1.93
CA LEU A 91 1.93 17.52 1.36
C LEU A 91 2.15 17.88 -0.12
N CYS A 92 1.10 17.98 -0.93
CA CYS A 92 1.21 18.39 -2.33
C CYS A 92 1.81 19.80 -2.46
N ILE A 93 1.36 20.75 -1.60
CA ILE A 93 1.92 22.11 -1.56
C ILE A 93 3.40 22.08 -1.15
N LYS A 94 3.76 21.34 -0.08
CA LYS A 94 5.14 21.20 0.40
C LYS A 94 6.08 20.66 -0.70
N LEU A 95 5.59 19.68 -1.48
CA LEU A 95 6.35 19.08 -2.58
C LEU A 95 6.28 19.91 -3.88
N ASN A 96 5.53 21.01 -3.91
CA ASN A 96 5.30 21.86 -5.07
C ASN A 96 4.86 21.06 -6.31
N ILE A 97 3.94 20.11 -6.14
CA ILE A 97 3.33 19.32 -7.22
C ILE A 97 1.95 19.88 -7.58
N GLU A 98 1.58 19.78 -8.84
CA GLU A 98 0.21 20.07 -9.27
C GLU A 98 -0.75 19.01 -8.72
N PHE A 99 -1.92 19.43 -8.21
CA PHE A 99 -2.92 18.50 -7.71
C PHE A 99 -4.34 18.98 -7.94
N ARG A 100 -5.27 18.03 -7.92
CA ARG A 100 -6.71 18.32 -7.95
C ARG A 100 -7.44 17.57 -6.85
N LYS A 101 -8.35 18.28 -6.19
CA LYS A 101 -9.27 17.69 -5.21
C LYS A 101 -10.64 17.50 -5.86
N ILE A 102 -11.15 16.26 -5.84
CA ILE A 102 -12.45 15.90 -6.43
C ILE A 102 -13.19 15.04 -5.41
N TYR A 103 -14.35 15.52 -4.96
CA TYR A 103 -15.24 14.73 -4.12
C TYR A 103 -15.95 13.67 -4.94
N ILE A 104 -15.96 12.43 -4.44
CA ILE A 104 -16.52 11.27 -5.15
C ILE A 104 -17.98 10.98 -4.77
N ASN A 105 -18.62 11.85 -3.99
CA ASN A 105 -19.98 11.64 -3.50
C ASN A 105 -21.00 11.59 -4.63
N GLU A 106 -20.90 12.48 -5.64
CA GLU A 106 -21.82 12.48 -6.78
C GLU A 106 -21.71 11.21 -7.64
N PRO A 107 -20.53 10.78 -8.13
CA PRO A 107 -20.42 9.53 -8.86
C PRO A 107 -20.82 8.32 -8.01
N LYS A 108 -20.49 8.28 -6.71
CA LYS A 108 -20.95 7.24 -5.78
C LYS A 108 -22.48 7.18 -5.73
N ALA A 109 -23.16 8.32 -5.53
CA ALA A 109 -24.61 8.39 -5.53
C ALA A 109 -25.23 7.99 -6.88
N GLY A 110 -24.56 8.30 -8.00
CA GLY A 110 -24.96 7.86 -9.34
C GLY A 110 -25.00 6.34 -9.46
N PHE A 111 -23.95 5.66 -8.99
CA PHE A 111 -23.91 4.18 -8.95
C PHE A 111 -24.96 3.60 -8.01
N GLN A 112 -25.13 4.17 -6.82
CA GLN A 112 -26.11 3.69 -5.83
C GLN A 112 -27.56 3.75 -6.33
N LYS A 113 -27.88 4.67 -7.25
CA LYS A 113 -29.23 4.77 -7.86
C LYS A 113 -29.57 3.63 -8.82
N ILE A 114 -28.57 2.95 -9.37
CA ILE A 114 -28.74 1.92 -10.41
C ILE A 114 -28.37 0.52 -9.97
N LEU A 115 -27.72 0.38 -8.80
CA LEU A 115 -27.31 -0.89 -8.22
C LEU A 115 -28.30 -1.33 -7.14
N ASP A 116 -28.36 -2.64 -6.92
CA ASP A 116 -29.14 -3.19 -5.79
C ASP A 116 -28.62 -2.65 -4.45
N GLU A 117 -29.54 -2.33 -3.56
CA GLU A 117 -29.21 -1.88 -2.20
C GLU A 117 -28.50 -2.96 -1.42
N THR A 118 -27.49 -2.59 -0.65
CA THR A 118 -26.74 -3.51 0.21
C THR A 118 -26.19 -2.79 1.45
N GLU A 119 -26.29 -3.47 2.59
CA GLU A 119 -25.64 -3.06 3.84
C GLU A 119 -24.20 -3.57 3.96
N ASN A 120 -23.74 -4.37 2.99
CA ASN A 120 -22.39 -4.92 2.99
C ASN A 120 -21.35 -3.83 2.78
N ARG A 121 -20.70 -3.40 3.87
CA ARG A 121 -19.67 -2.35 3.88
C ARG A 121 -18.51 -2.63 2.95
N LEU A 122 -18.11 -3.91 2.80
CA LEU A 122 -17.01 -4.30 1.92
C LEU A 122 -17.38 -4.07 0.45
N LEU A 123 -18.61 -4.38 0.04
CA LEU A 123 -19.07 -4.12 -1.34
C LEU A 123 -19.13 -2.62 -1.63
N GLN A 124 -19.64 -1.83 -0.68
CA GLN A 124 -19.67 -0.37 -0.81
C GLN A 124 -18.27 0.23 -0.88
N GLY A 125 -17.35 -0.20 0.00
CA GLY A 125 -15.96 0.24 -0.01
C GLY A 125 -15.23 -0.13 -1.31
N ASN A 126 -15.45 -1.34 -1.82
CA ASN A 126 -14.90 -1.78 -3.09
C ASN A 126 -15.42 -0.94 -4.27
N LEU A 127 -16.68 -0.51 -4.24
CA LEU A 127 -17.23 0.40 -5.24
C LEU A 127 -16.49 1.76 -5.20
N VAL A 128 -16.34 2.33 -4.02
CA VAL A 128 -15.62 3.59 -3.80
C VAL A 128 -14.17 3.51 -4.31
N ALA A 129 -13.45 2.44 -4.02
CA ALA A 129 -12.09 2.26 -4.51
C ALA A 129 -12.03 2.20 -6.04
N ARG A 130 -13.00 1.54 -6.70
CA ARG A 130 -13.08 1.49 -8.18
C ARG A 130 -13.47 2.82 -8.81
N ILE A 131 -14.34 3.61 -8.18
CA ILE A 131 -14.63 4.98 -8.62
C ILE A 131 -13.37 5.83 -8.62
N ARG A 132 -12.57 5.75 -7.54
CA ARG A 132 -11.27 6.44 -7.46
C ARG A 132 -10.34 6.00 -8.58
N MET A 133 -10.21 4.71 -8.83
CA MET A 133 -9.39 4.17 -9.91
C MET A 133 -9.83 4.70 -11.29
N CYS A 134 -11.13 4.71 -11.58
CA CYS A 134 -11.64 5.27 -12.85
C CYS A 134 -11.24 6.73 -13.04
N ILE A 135 -11.31 7.56 -11.99
CA ILE A 135 -10.87 8.96 -12.03
C ILE A 135 -9.36 9.04 -12.26
N MET A 136 -8.57 8.22 -11.58
CA MET A 136 -7.11 8.21 -11.75
C MET A 136 -6.71 7.86 -13.18
N TYR A 137 -7.31 6.84 -13.79
CA TYR A 137 -7.03 6.46 -15.18
C TYR A 137 -7.56 7.45 -16.19
N TYR A 138 -8.66 8.16 -15.90
CA TYR A 138 -9.10 9.29 -16.74
C TYR A 138 -8.01 10.36 -16.81
N TYR A 139 -7.44 10.77 -15.67
CA TYR A 139 -6.35 11.75 -15.64
C TYR A 139 -5.05 11.23 -16.22
N SER A 140 -4.75 9.95 -16.02
CA SER A 140 -3.61 9.27 -16.64
C SER A 140 -3.66 9.42 -18.18
N GLY A 141 -4.80 9.10 -18.78
CA GLY A 141 -5.02 9.26 -20.23
C GLY A 141 -4.97 10.72 -20.69
N LEU A 142 -5.63 11.62 -19.95
CA LEU A 142 -5.68 13.04 -20.27
C LEU A 142 -4.30 13.70 -20.27
N LEU A 143 -3.45 13.35 -19.28
CA LEU A 143 -2.14 13.94 -19.07
C LEU A 143 -1.00 13.12 -19.68
N LYS A 144 -1.28 11.96 -20.27
CA LYS A 144 -0.30 10.99 -20.80
C LYS A 144 0.74 10.59 -19.73
N LYS A 145 0.27 10.33 -18.51
CA LYS A 145 1.06 9.94 -17.34
C LYS A 145 0.65 8.55 -16.86
N LEU A 146 1.54 7.84 -16.17
CA LEU A 146 1.24 6.54 -15.57
C LEU A 146 0.58 6.69 -14.21
N VAL A 147 -0.30 5.75 -13.87
CA VAL A 147 -0.83 5.62 -12.51
C VAL A 147 0.20 4.88 -11.65
N LEU A 148 0.76 5.55 -10.62
CA LEU A 148 1.58 4.89 -9.61
C LEU A 148 0.70 4.49 -8.42
N GLY A 149 0.65 3.18 -8.16
CA GLY A 149 -0.05 2.63 -7.01
C GLY A 149 0.78 2.75 -5.74
N THR A 150 0.08 2.81 -4.63
CA THR A 150 0.66 3.02 -3.30
C THR A 150 0.70 1.74 -2.46
N SER A 151 0.26 0.60 -3.01
CA SER A 151 0.24 -0.68 -2.30
C SER A 151 1.65 -1.14 -1.96
N ASN A 152 1.84 -1.53 -0.70
CA ASN A 152 3.07 -2.10 -0.16
C ASN A 152 3.01 -3.64 -0.17
N LYS A 153 4.12 -4.31 0.14
CA LYS A 153 4.24 -5.77 0.12
C LYS A 153 3.27 -6.46 1.06
N THR A 154 3.08 -5.94 2.26
CA THR A 154 2.13 -6.50 3.25
C THR A 154 0.71 -6.54 2.69
N GLU A 155 0.26 -5.45 2.07
CA GLU A 155 -1.05 -5.36 1.44
C GLU A 155 -1.18 -6.31 0.25
N LEU A 156 -0.14 -6.39 -0.61
CA LEU A 156 -0.14 -7.27 -1.77
C LEU A 156 -0.16 -8.74 -1.39
N GLU A 157 0.63 -9.16 -0.40
CA GLU A 157 0.68 -10.56 0.05
C GLU A 157 -0.60 -11.00 0.75
N LEU A 158 -1.25 -10.12 1.51
CA LEU A 158 -2.56 -10.37 2.11
C LEU A 158 -3.70 -10.27 1.10
N GLY A 159 -3.49 -9.58 -0.01
CA GLY A 159 -4.56 -9.12 -0.88
C GLY A 159 -5.50 -8.13 -0.19
N TYR A 160 -4.97 -7.35 0.76
CA TYR A 160 -5.70 -6.33 1.50
C TYR A 160 -5.82 -5.05 0.68
N PHE A 161 -6.46 -5.16 -0.44
CA PHE A 161 -6.80 -4.09 -1.39
C PHE A 161 -7.98 -4.51 -2.27
N THR A 162 -8.59 -3.56 -2.94
CA THR A 162 -9.66 -3.81 -3.90
C THR A 162 -9.07 -4.11 -5.28
N LYS A 163 -9.31 -5.33 -5.78
CA LYS A 163 -8.94 -5.70 -7.15
C LYS A 163 -9.61 -4.75 -8.15
N TYR A 164 -8.80 -4.15 -9.04
CA TYR A 164 -9.26 -3.11 -9.97
C TYR A 164 -9.84 -1.86 -9.29
N GLY A 165 -9.42 -1.60 -8.06
CA GLY A 165 -9.63 -0.35 -7.34
C GLY A 165 -8.29 0.27 -7.02
N ASP A 166 -7.91 0.34 -5.73
CA ASP A 166 -6.58 0.76 -5.29
C ASP A 166 -5.46 -0.21 -5.72
N GLY A 167 -5.79 -1.49 -6.03
CA GLY A 167 -4.87 -2.41 -6.71
C GLY A 167 -4.71 -2.17 -8.21
N GLY A 168 -5.47 -1.25 -8.81
CA GLY A 168 -5.35 -0.87 -10.23
C GLY A 168 -4.28 0.21 -10.42
N ALA A 169 -3.11 -0.17 -10.89
CA ALA A 169 -1.98 0.71 -11.14
C ALA A 169 -1.12 0.20 -12.30
N ASP A 170 -0.36 1.10 -12.93
CA ASP A 170 0.61 0.74 -13.96
C ASP A 170 1.95 0.31 -13.35
N LEU A 171 2.32 0.89 -12.20
CA LEU A 171 3.53 0.57 -11.44
C LEU A 171 3.20 0.50 -9.94
N LEU A 172 3.88 -0.39 -9.22
CA LEU A 172 3.79 -0.55 -7.77
C LEU A 172 5.18 -0.40 -7.12
N PRO A 173 5.74 0.82 -7.05
CA PRO A 173 7.11 1.03 -6.61
C PRO A 173 7.39 0.64 -5.15
N LEU A 174 6.35 0.63 -4.28
CA LEU A 174 6.43 0.19 -2.89
C LEU A 174 6.14 -1.31 -2.72
N GLY A 175 5.84 -2.03 -3.80
CA GLY A 175 5.32 -3.40 -3.77
C GLY A 175 6.26 -4.46 -3.19
N ASP A 176 7.55 -4.17 -3.02
CA ASP A 176 8.52 -5.05 -2.35
C ASP A 176 8.92 -4.57 -0.95
N LEU A 177 8.32 -3.49 -0.44
CA LEU A 177 8.50 -3.00 0.92
C LEU A 177 7.39 -3.48 1.84
N TYR A 178 7.74 -4.17 2.93
CA TYR A 178 6.79 -4.42 4.00
C TYR A 178 6.35 -3.11 4.68
N LYS A 179 5.20 -3.12 5.34
CA LYS A 179 4.63 -1.93 5.98
C LYS A 179 5.59 -1.30 6.99
N THR A 180 6.30 -2.11 7.75
CA THR A 180 7.35 -1.64 8.69
C THR A 180 8.45 -0.86 7.97
N ASN A 181 8.90 -1.34 6.80
CA ASN A 181 9.90 -0.62 5.99
C ASN A 181 9.35 0.69 5.42
N VAL A 182 8.05 0.75 5.07
CA VAL A 182 7.42 2.00 4.64
C VAL A 182 7.43 3.05 5.76
N PHE A 183 7.18 2.65 7.03
CA PHE A 183 7.29 3.56 8.18
C PHE A 183 8.72 4.09 8.36
N GLU A 184 9.73 3.24 8.21
CA GLU A 184 11.15 3.62 8.30
C GLU A 184 11.53 4.58 7.17
N LEU A 185 11.15 4.25 5.94
CA LEU A 185 11.41 5.08 4.77
C LEU A 185 10.69 6.43 4.86
N ALA A 186 9.48 6.48 5.40
CA ALA A 186 8.75 7.74 5.61
C ALA A 186 9.50 8.69 6.56
N ARG A 187 10.07 8.15 7.66
CA ARG A 187 10.91 8.95 8.57
C ARG A 187 12.19 9.42 7.88
N HIS A 188 12.84 8.55 7.12
CA HIS A 188 14.04 8.86 6.33
C HIS A 188 13.79 9.97 5.31
N LEU A 189 12.61 10.00 4.68
CA LEU A 189 12.17 11.03 3.72
C LEU A 189 11.64 12.30 4.39
N ASN A 190 11.65 12.41 5.72
CA ASN A 190 11.08 13.53 6.48
C ASN A 190 9.61 13.80 6.12
N ILE A 191 8.82 12.73 5.95
CA ILE A 191 7.36 12.85 5.82
C ILE A 191 6.81 13.42 7.14
N PRO A 192 5.88 14.39 7.09
CA PRO A 192 5.36 15.06 8.28
C PRO A 192 4.81 14.08 9.34
N GLU A 193 5.08 14.36 10.62
CA GLU A 193 4.70 13.50 11.75
C GLU A 193 3.19 13.29 11.86
N ASN A 194 2.39 14.30 11.53
CA ASN A 194 0.94 14.18 11.47
C ASN A 194 0.44 13.13 10.47
N ILE A 195 1.26 12.74 9.50
CA ILE A 195 0.99 11.62 8.56
C ILE A 195 1.58 10.33 9.09
N THR A 196 2.84 10.34 9.54
CA THR A 196 3.54 9.12 9.98
C THR A 196 3.00 8.53 11.28
N ASN A 197 2.40 9.34 12.15
CA ASN A 197 1.84 8.91 13.43
C ASN A 197 0.36 8.49 13.35
N LYS A 198 -0.28 8.58 12.16
CA LYS A 198 -1.65 8.11 11.98
C LYS A 198 -1.74 6.59 12.03
N LYS A 199 -2.83 6.08 12.61
CA LYS A 199 -3.21 4.67 12.43
C LYS A 199 -3.50 4.39 10.96
N SER A 200 -2.94 3.31 10.44
CA SER A 200 -3.19 2.87 9.06
C SER A 200 -4.64 2.44 8.86
N SER A 201 -5.23 2.86 7.75
CA SER A 201 -6.62 2.55 7.40
C SER A 201 -6.82 2.60 5.90
N ALA A 202 -7.61 1.66 5.37
CA ALA A 202 -8.06 1.69 3.97
C ALA A 202 -9.17 2.74 3.72
N ARG A 203 -9.76 3.34 4.78
CA ARG A 203 -10.82 4.36 4.71
C ARG A 203 -12.00 3.93 3.83
N LEU A 204 -12.42 2.67 3.93
CA LEU A 204 -13.60 2.16 3.22
C LEU A 204 -14.90 2.41 4.00
N TRP A 205 -14.81 2.58 5.32
CA TRP A 205 -15.90 2.97 6.21
C TRP A 205 -15.38 3.81 7.38
N PRO A 206 -16.27 4.56 8.08
CA PRO A 206 -15.87 5.38 9.21
C PRO A 206 -15.25 4.53 10.34
N GLY A 207 -14.13 5.01 10.90
CA GLY A 207 -13.48 4.35 12.04
C GLY A 207 -12.68 3.09 11.72
N GLN A 208 -12.53 2.70 10.46
CA GLN A 208 -11.71 1.55 10.08
C GLN A 208 -10.25 1.75 10.50
N VAL A 209 -9.66 0.75 11.16
CA VAL A 209 -8.24 0.66 11.50
C VAL A 209 -7.73 -0.72 11.08
N THR A 210 -6.67 -0.76 10.26
CA THR A 210 -6.20 -2.01 9.65
C THR A 210 -5.72 -3.03 10.67
N GLU A 211 -4.93 -2.64 11.66
CA GLU A 211 -4.42 -3.56 12.69
C GLU A 211 -5.54 -4.10 13.59
N GLU A 212 -6.57 -3.30 13.87
CA GLU A 212 -7.75 -3.73 14.64
C GLU A 212 -8.61 -4.73 13.84
N GLU A 213 -8.73 -4.54 12.52
CA GLU A 213 -9.45 -5.45 11.63
C GLU A 213 -8.72 -6.78 11.44
N LEU A 214 -7.40 -6.76 11.35
CA LEU A 214 -6.57 -7.95 11.17
C LEU A 214 -6.26 -8.67 12.49
N GLY A 215 -6.43 -8.01 13.64
CA GLY A 215 -6.11 -8.54 14.97
C GLY A 215 -4.61 -8.68 15.24
N VAL A 216 -3.75 -8.16 14.35
CA VAL A 216 -2.28 -8.32 14.43
C VAL A 216 -1.61 -6.99 14.10
N SER A 217 -0.58 -6.61 14.88
CA SER A 217 0.23 -5.42 14.58
C SER A 217 1.12 -5.61 13.36
N PHE A 218 1.45 -4.53 12.64
CA PHE A 218 2.27 -4.63 11.43
C PHE A 218 3.63 -5.31 11.63
N PRO A 219 4.39 -5.08 12.72
CA PRO A 219 5.64 -5.80 12.90
C PRO A 219 5.47 -7.32 12.97
N LEU A 220 4.44 -7.79 13.65
CA LEU A 220 4.13 -9.22 13.73
C LEU A 220 3.58 -9.76 12.42
N LEU A 221 2.70 -9.00 11.76
CA LEU A 221 2.11 -9.33 10.48
C LEU A 221 3.18 -9.51 9.38
N ASP A 222 4.11 -8.56 9.29
CA ASP A 222 5.23 -8.64 8.35
C ASP A 222 6.15 -9.82 8.66
N GLY A 223 6.35 -10.13 9.95
CA GLY A 223 7.08 -11.33 10.41
C GLY A 223 6.41 -12.62 9.95
N ILE A 224 5.09 -12.74 10.15
CA ILE A 224 4.31 -13.91 9.72
C ILE A 224 4.40 -14.06 8.18
N LEU A 225 4.23 -12.99 7.42
CA LEU A 225 4.28 -13.04 5.95
C LEU A 225 5.67 -13.45 5.43
N LYS A 226 6.73 -12.92 6.01
CA LYS A 226 8.12 -13.34 5.73
C LYS A 226 8.27 -14.85 5.96
N ARG A 227 7.79 -15.33 7.11
CA ARG A 227 7.88 -16.74 7.48
C ARG A 227 7.06 -17.65 6.58
N ILE A 228 5.86 -17.22 6.19
CA ILE A 228 5.04 -17.92 5.18
C ILE A 228 5.85 -18.09 3.88
N ASN A 229 6.48 -17.04 3.37
CA ASN A 229 7.27 -17.09 2.15
C ASN A 229 8.46 -18.06 2.27
N GLU A 230 9.18 -18.07 3.39
CA GLU A 230 10.26 -19.02 3.66
C GLU A 230 9.77 -20.47 3.65
N LEU A 231 8.66 -20.75 4.34
CA LEU A 231 8.07 -22.07 4.41
C LEU A 231 7.61 -22.56 3.03
N TYR A 232 7.04 -21.68 2.19
CA TYR A 232 6.67 -22.03 0.83
C TYR A 232 7.86 -22.30 -0.09
N CYS A 233 8.94 -21.52 0.02
CA CYS A 233 10.14 -21.75 -0.76
C CYS A 233 10.83 -23.08 -0.44
N ALA A 234 10.60 -23.60 0.78
CA ALA A 234 11.20 -24.87 1.23
C ALA A 234 10.44 -26.12 0.78
N VAL A 235 9.25 -25.98 0.14
CA VAL A 235 8.39 -27.13 -0.18
C VAL A 235 8.28 -27.38 -1.68
N ASP A 236 8.48 -28.64 -2.09
CA ASP A 236 8.24 -29.14 -3.44
C ASP A 236 6.74 -29.04 -3.78
N SER A 237 6.41 -28.37 -4.88
CA SER A 237 5.08 -27.90 -5.32
C SER A 237 4.01 -29.01 -5.51
N LYS A 238 4.30 -30.27 -5.23
CA LYS A 238 3.41 -31.41 -5.50
C LYS A 238 2.57 -31.90 -4.33
N LYS A 239 2.70 -31.34 -3.09
CA LYS A 239 1.99 -31.81 -1.89
C LYS A 239 1.19 -30.68 -1.21
N VAL A 240 0.16 -30.18 -1.86
CA VAL A 240 -0.52 -28.94 -1.43
C VAL A 240 -1.56 -29.13 -0.30
N TYR A 241 -2.18 -30.30 -0.15
CA TYR A 241 -3.34 -30.45 0.77
C TYR A 241 -3.01 -30.72 2.25
N ASP A 242 -1.86 -31.33 2.58
CA ASP A 242 -1.41 -31.53 3.96
C ASP A 242 -0.52 -30.38 4.49
N LEU A 243 -0.23 -29.41 3.63
CA LEU A 243 0.76 -28.39 3.89
C LEU A 243 0.20 -27.25 4.76
N ASP A 244 -1.08 -26.91 4.58
CA ASP A 244 -1.68 -25.73 5.20
C ASP A 244 -1.72 -25.82 6.73
N GLU A 245 -2.13 -26.97 7.29
CA GLU A 245 -2.17 -27.17 8.76
C GLU A 245 -0.76 -27.27 9.36
N LYS A 246 0.20 -27.83 8.61
CA LYS A 246 1.60 -27.85 9.04
C LYS A 246 2.19 -26.44 9.11
N ILE A 247 1.98 -25.63 8.07
CA ILE A 247 2.45 -24.22 8.06
C ILE A 247 1.81 -23.43 9.21
N ILE A 248 0.50 -23.59 9.44
CA ILE A 248 -0.18 -22.91 10.54
C ILE A 248 0.41 -23.31 11.89
N LYS A 249 0.76 -24.60 12.07
CA LYS A 249 1.41 -25.06 13.30
C LYS A 249 2.82 -24.48 13.45
N ASP A 250 3.63 -24.52 12.40
CA ASP A 250 5.00 -23.97 12.42
C ASP A 250 4.94 -22.44 12.72
N LEU A 251 3.98 -21.72 12.14
CA LEU A 251 3.75 -20.30 12.44
C LEU A 251 3.32 -20.08 13.91
N ALA A 252 2.47 -20.92 14.47
CA ALA A 252 2.05 -20.78 15.86
C ALA A 252 3.20 -21.05 16.84
N GLU A 253 4.13 -21.94 16.49
CA GLU A 253 5.35 -22.18 17.27
C GLU A 253 6.32 -20.99 17.17
N ASP A 254 6.46 -20.37 15.98
CA ASP A 254 7.36 -19.22 15.75
C ASP A 254 6.79 -17.91 16.36
N PHE A 255 5.47 -17.77 16.47
CA PHE A 255 4.77 -16.57 16.98
C PHE A 255 3.86 -16.87 18.19
N PRO A 256 4.39 -17.36 19.34
CA PRO A 256 3.58 -17.81 20.47
C PRO A 256 2.77 -16.71 21.17
N SER A 257 3.06 -15.44 20.89
CA SER A 257 2.31 -14.29 21.41
C SER A 257 1.03 -13.97 20.66
N ILE A 258 0.79 -14.65 19.52
CA ILE A 258 -0.38 -14.43 18.65
C ILE A 258 -1.30 -15.65 18.80
N ASP A 259 -2.59 -15.40 18.93
CA ASP A 259 -3.57 -16.49 18.98
C ASP A 259 -3.67 -17.22 17.63
N LEU A 260 -4.01 -18.50 17.69
CA LEU A 260 -4.04 -19.39 16.52
C LEU A 260 -5.06 -18.94 15.47
N ASP A 261 -6.17 -18.33 15.88
CA ASP A 261 -7.22 -17.89 14.94
C ASP A 261 -6.74 -16.67 14.14
N SER A 262 -6.01 -15.75 14.74
CA SER A 262 -5.35 -14.63 14.06
C SER A 262 -4.31 -15.14 13.04
N ILE A 263 -3.46 -16.10 13.41
CA ILE A 263 -2.50 -16.74 12.50
C ILE A 263 -3.23 -17.40 11.33
N ARG A 264 -4.27 -18.18 11.59
CA ARG A 264 -5.11 -18.78 10.54
C ARG A 264 -5.76 -17.76 9.64
N GLY A 265 -6.23 -16.63 10.21
CA GLY A 265 -6.83 -15.53 9.48
C GLY A 265 -5.84 -14.93 8.48
N VAL A 266 -4.64 -14.56 8.93
CA VAL A 266 -3.55 -14.02 8.09
C VAL A 266 -3.17 -15.01 6.99
N TYR A 267 -2.95 -16.29 7.34
CA TYR A 267 -2.63 -17.34 6.38
C TYR A 267 -3.73 -17.51 5.31
N LYS A 268 -4.99 -17.58 5.72
CA LYS A 268 -6.13 -17.64 4.80
C LYS A 268 -6.19 -16.46 3.85
N LEU A 269 -6.04 -15.23 4.36
CA LEU A 269 -6.06 -14.02 3.53
C LEU A 269 -4.97 -14.07 2.47
N SER A 270 -3.74 -14.45 2.84
CA SER A 270 -2.61 -14.53 1.91
C SER A 270 -2.84 -15.57 0.80
N ARG A 271 -3.60 -16.63 1.07
CA ARG A 271 -3.89 -17.69 0.08
C ARG A 271 -5.08 -17.36 -0.81
N LEU A 272 -6.22 -17.01 -0.22
CA LEU A 272 -7.47 -16.78 -0.93
C LEU A 272 -7.40 -15.57 -1.86
N ASN A 273 -6.64 -14.55 -1.47
CA ASN A 273 -6.54 -13.30 -2.22
C ASN A 273 -5.45 -13.29 -3.30
N ARG A 274 -4.69 -14.36 -3.45
CA ARG A 274 -3.59 -14.42 -4.44
C ARG A 274 -4.04 -14.12 -5.86
N HIS A 275 -5.31 -14.43 -6.20
CA HIS A 275 -5.89 -14.08 -7.50
C HIS A 275 -5.95 -12.57 -7.77
N LYS A 276 -5.80 -11.73 -6.76
CA LYS A 276 -5.84 -10.27 -6.92
C LYS A 276 -4.54 -9.72 -7.52
N VAL A 277 -3.40 -10.39 -7.27
CA VAL A 277 -2.06 -10.00 -7.76
C VAL A 277 -1.62 -10.79 -9.00
N THR A 278 -2.40 -11.78 -9.42
CA THR A 278 -2.11 -12.56 -10.62
C THR A 278 -2.89 -12.05 -11.82
N PRO A 279 -2.29 -12.00 -13.02
CA PRO A 279 -3.04 -11.70 -14.24
C PRO A 279 -4.20 -12.70 -14.44
N PRO A 280 -5.30 -12.30 -15.13
CA PRO A 280 -6.35 -13.23 -15.49
C PRO A 280 -5.78 -14.42 -16.28
N PRO A 281 -6.16 -15.67 -15.95
CA PRO A 281 -5.73 -16.82 -16.73
C PRO A 281 -6.29 -16.76 -18.15
N VAL A 282 -5.47 -17.09 -19.13
CA VAL A 282 -5.86 -17.14 -20.54
C VAL A 282 -5.99 -18.61 -20.97
N CYS A 283 -7.13 -18.96 -21.56
CA CYS A 283 -7.30 -20.27 -22.18
C CYS A 283 -6.36 -20.40 -23.39
N LYS A 284 -5.53 -21.44 -23.37
CA LYS A 284 -4.64 -21.76 -24.49
C LYS A 284 -5.21 -22.97 -25.21
N PHE A 285 -5.20 -22.92 -26.54
CA PHE A 285 -5.66 -23.98 -27.43
C PHE A 285 -4.49 -24.76 -27.98
#